data_e63025f7ae9743640ddd021065a8b75c
#
_entry.id   e63025f7ae9743640ddd021065a8b75c
#
_cell.length_a   1.000
_cell.length_b   1.000
_cell.length_c   1.000
_cell.angle_alpha   90.00
_cell.angle_beta   90.00
_cell.angle_gamma   90.00
#
_symmetry.space_group_name_H-M   'P 1'
#
loop_
_entity.id
_entity.type
_entity.pdbx_description
1 polymer ?
#
loop_
_entity_poly.entity_id
_entity_poly.type
_entity_poly.pdbx_seq_one_letter_code
_entity_poly.pdbx_strand_id
1 'polypeptide(L)'
;MITSNFLDCTLRDGGYYNQWYFNKGFTDKYLEKVEKIGFKNVEIGFRFFETIRTKGLNAYCDPNFIRSLKSSKKINLGIMFNASDLIKYKNKLNYFNQSIETKRINFLRIA
;
A
#
# COMPACT_ATOMS: atom_id res chain seq x y z
N MET A 1 -21.71 -8.85 10.65
CA MET A 1 -21.28 -8.43 9.31
C MET A 1 -19.96 -9.08 8.96
N ILE A 2 -19.85 -9.59 7.76
CA ILE A 2 -18.70 -10.43 7.39
C ILE A 2 -17.86 -9.71 6.34
N THR A 3 -17.03 -8.80 6.79
CA THR A 3 -16.12 -8.08 5.91
C THR A 3 -14.65 -8.47 6.15
N SER A 4 -14.37 -9.31 7.15
CA SER A 4 -13.01 -9.69 7.51
C SER A 4 -12.31 -10.54 6.46
N ASN A 5 -13.07 -11.21 5.58
CA ASN A 5 -12.52 -12.04 4.51
C ASN A 5 -12.35 -11.30 3.18
N PHE A 6 -12.73 -10.02 3.14
CA PHE A 6 -12.60 -9.22 1.94
C PHE A 6 -11.34 -8.37 1.99
N LEU A 7 -10.74 -8.18 0.84
CA LEU A 7 -9.59 -7.29 0.66
C LEU A 7 -10.04 -6.09 -0.16
N ASP A 8 -9.90 -4.90 0.39
CA ASP A 8 -10.15 -3.67 -0.35
C ASP A 8 -8.89 -3.29 -1.12
N CYS A 9 -8.99 -3.24 -2.44
CA CYS A 9 -7.89 -2.90 -3.33
C CYS A 9 -8.10 -1.56 -4.02
N THR A 10 -9.03 -0.73 -3.55
CA THR A 10 -9.43 0.49 -4.25
C THR A 10 -8.25 1.44 -4.48
N LEU A 11 -7.44 1.69 -3.46
CA LEU A 11 -6.30 2.58 -3.58
C LEU A 11 -5.21 2.01 -4.48
N ARG A 12 -4.98 0.71 -4.42
CA ARG A 12 -3.99 0.06 -5.27
C ARG A 12 -4.44 0.04 -6.72
N ASP A 13 -5.66 -0.42 -6.98
CA ASP A 13 -6.19 -0.58 -8.33
C ASP A 13 -6.61 0.75 -8.93
N GLY A 14 -7.23 1.62 -8.16
CA GLY A 14 -7.68 2.92 -8.61
C GLY A 14 -6.55 3.85 -9.04
N GLY A 15 -5.34 3.60 -8.57
CA GLY A 15 -4.19 4.41 -8.93
C GLY A 15 -3.80 4.36 -10.41
N TYR A 16 -4.26 3.36 -11.15
CA TYR A 16 -4.04 3.30 -12.60
C TYR A 16 -4.68 4.47 -13.35
N TYR A 17 -5.71 5.07 -12.77
CA TYR A 17 -6.41 6.19 -13.39
C TYR A 17 -5.73 7.54 -13.15
N ASN A 18 -5.00 7.69 -12.06
CA ASN A 18 -4.37 8.96 -11.67
C ASN A 18 -2.88 8.80 -11.34
N GLN A 19 -2.28 7.68 -11.70
CA GLN A 19 -0.88 7.35 -11.41
C GLN A 19 -0.57 7.42 -9.91
N TRP A 20 -1.53 7.02 -9.09
CA TRP A 20 -1.44 6.98 -7.62
C TRP A 20 -1.18 8.35 -6.97
N TYR A 21 -1.53 9.44 -7.66
CA TYR A 21 -1.57 10.77 -7.07
C TYR A 21 -2.92 10.98 -6.40
N PHE A 22 -2.93 10.85 -5.10
CA PHE A 22 -4.11 11.18 -4.30
C PHE A 22 -3.84 12.47 -3.53
N ASN A 23 -4.89 13.23 -3.25
CA ASN A 23 -4.75 14.45 -2.49
C ASN A 23 -4.15 14.17 -1.11
N LYS A 24 -3.44 15.17 -0.57
CA LYS A 24 -2.83 15.05 0.75
C LYS A 24 -3.89 14.64 1.79
N GLY A 25 -3.57 13.62 2.57
CA GLY A 25 -4.47 13.10 3.58
C GLY A 25 -5.59 12.21 3.07
N PHE A 26 -5.68 11.99 1.75
CA PHE A 26 -6.75 11.15 1.19
C PHE A 26 -6.68 9.71 1.71
N THR A 27 -5.48 9.13 1.76
CA THR A 27 -5.33 7.75 2.24
C THR A 27 -5.81 7.61 3.67
N ASP A 28 -5.47 8.55 4.55
CA ASP A 28 -5.93 8.54 5.94
C ASP A 28 -7.45 8.60 6.05
N LYS A 29 -8.08 9.49 5.27
CA LYS A 29 -9.53 9.62 5.25
C LYS A 29 -10.21 8.37 4.71
N TYR A 30 -9.63 7.78 3.68
CA TYR A 30 -10.14 6.55 3.09
C TYR A 30 -10.09 5.40 4.09
N LEU A 31 -8.97 5.23 4.76
CA LEU A 31 -8.80 4.18 5.77
C LEU A 31 -9.78 4.35 6.93
N GLU A 32 -10.02 5.58 7.36
CA GLU A 32 -11.01 5.87 8.39
C GLU A 32 -12.42 5.43 7.96
N LYS A 33 -12.78 5.73 6.70
CA LYS A 33 -14.10 5.36 6.18
C LYS A 33 -14.29 3.85 6.06
N VAL A 34 -13.30 3.15 5.51
CA VAL A 34 -13.41 1.70 5.33
C VAL A 34 -13.43 0.96 6.67
N GLU A 35 -12.72 1.50 7.67
CA GLU A 35 -12.79 0.95 9.02
C GLU A 35 -14.22 1.06 9.59
N LYS A 36 -14.87 2.19 9.41
CA LYS A 36 -16.25 2.40 9.87
C LYS A 36 -17.24 1.45 9.20
N ILE A 37 -17.00 1.11 7.93
CA ILE A 37 -17.83 0.16 7.18
C ILE A 37 -17.62 -1.26 7.70
N GLY A 38 -16.44 -1.55 8.26
CA GLY A 38 -16.12 -2.86 8.81
C GLY A 38 -15.12 -3.67 7.99
N PHE A 39 -14.53 -3.09 6.95
CA PHE A 39 -13.42 -3.73 6.23
C PHE A 39 -12.19 -3.75 7.12
N LYS A 40 -11.48 -4.88 7.09
CA LYS A 40 -10.28 -5.06 7.92
C LYS A 40 -8.98 -5.15 7.13
N ASN A 41 -9.05 -5.49 5.85
CA ASN A 41 -7.85 -5.68 5.03
C ASN A 41 -7.89 -4.68 3.87
N VAL A 42 -6.88 -3.82 3.79
CA VAL A 42 -6.80 -2.78 2.79
C VAL A 42 -5.42 -2.79 2.16
N GLU A 43 -5.37 -2.89 0.83
CA GLU A 43 -4.15 -2.78 0.06
C GLU A 43 -4.01 -1.35 -0.42
N ILE A 44 -3.04 -0.62 0.13
CA ILE A 44 -2.94 0.83 -0.04
C ILE A 44 -2.22 1.26 -1.30
N GLY A 45 -1.52 0.36 -1.96
CA GLY A 45 -0.82 0.69 -3.20
C GLY A 45 0.22 -0.34 -3.58
N PHE A 46 1.18 0.12 -4.37
CA PHE A 46 2.31 -0.67 -4.83
C PHE A 46 3.61 -0.26 -4.14
N ARG A 47 4.63 -1.07 -4.31
CA ARG A 47 6.01 -0.75 -4.03
C ARG A 47 6.80 -0.92 -5.33
N PHE A 48 6.65 0.04 -6.26
CA PHE A 48 7.40 0.01 -7.50
C PHE A 48 8.88 0.34 -7.27
N PHE A 49 9.76 -0.29 -8.04
CA PHE A 49 11.22 -0.12 -7.92
C PHE A 49 11.79 0.87 -8.94
N GLU A 50 10.97 1.77 -9.44
CA GLU A 50 11.40 2.76 -10.41
C GLU A 50 12.51 3.65 -9.85
N THR A 51 13.55 3.89 -10.64
CA THR A 51 14.63 4.82 -10.27
C THR A 51 14.20 6.26 -10.47
N ILE A 52 13.44 6.53 -11.54
CA ILE A 52 12.85 7.85 -11.80
C ILE A 52 11.39 7.75 -11.40
N ARG A 53 11.01 8.53 -10.39
CA ARG A 53 9.67 8.46 -9.82
C ARG A 53 8.75 9.47 -10.49
N THR A 54 7.73 8.97 -11.18
CA THR A 54 6.77 9.77 -11.94
C THR A 54 5.35 9.62 -11.43
N LYS A 55 5.17 8.93 -10.30
CA LYS A 55 3.86 8.60 -9.73
C LYS A 55 3.74 9.12 -8.31
N GLY A 56 2.55 9.02 -7.75
CA GLY A 56 2.27 9.46 -6.40
C GLY A 56 2.76 8.51 -5.31
N LEU A 57 2.56 8.90 -4.07
CA LEU A 57 3.09 8.19 -2.90
C LEU A 57 2.58 6.76 -2.79
N ASN A 58 1.34 6.49 -3.21
CA ASN A 58 0.76 5.16 -3.12
C ASN A 58 1.32 4.18 -4.16
N ALA A 59 2.07 4.68 -5.16
CA ALA A 59 2.78 3.81 -6.10
C ALA A 59 4.04 3.22 -5.49
N TYR A 60 4.63 3.92 -4.54
CA TYR A 60 5.92 3.52 -3.97
C TYR A 60 5.82 3.02 -2.54
N CYS A 61 4.84 3.48 -1.80
CA CYS A 61 4.61 3.11 -0.40
C CYS A 61 5.91 3.04 0.40
N ASP A 62 6.70 4.12 0.32
CA ASP A 62 7.95 4.21 1.04
C ASP A 62 7.73 4.08 2.55
N PRO A 63 8.73 3.61 3.30
CA PRO A 63 8.61 3.51 4.77
C PRO A 63 8.15 4.80 5.44
N ASN A 64 8.63 5.95 4.99
CA ASN A 64 8.21 7.24 5.57
C ASN A 64 6.72 7.51 5.32
N PHE A 65 6.23 7.22 4.11
CA PHE A 65 4.81 7.35 3.81
C PHE A 65 3.97 6.43 4.69
N ILE A 66 4.39 5.16 4.80
CA ILE A 66 3.68 4.17 5.61
C ILE A 66 3.62 4.61 7.08
N ARG A 67 4.73 5.10 7.63
CA ARG A 67 4.79 5.57 9.01
C ARG A 67 3.92 6.80 9.23
N SER A 68 3.70 7.60 8.20
CA SER A 68 2.86 8.81 8.30
C SER A 68 1.36 8.53 8.37
N LEU A 69 0.94 7.32 8.02
CA LEU A 69 -0.47 6.95 8.00
C LEU A 69 -1.03 6.88 9.40
N LYS A 70 -2.24 7.41 9.58
CA LYS A 70 -2.90 7.52 10.89
C LYS A 70 -3.93 6.41 11.12
N SER A 71 -3.93 5.37 10.28
CA SER A 71 -4.92 4.29 10.43
C SER A 71 -4.81 3.62 11.79
N SER A 72 -5.94 3.14 12.29
CA SER A 72 -5.96 2.40 13.53
C SER A 72 -5.33 1.01 13.34
N LYS A 73 -5.00 0.37 14.47
CA LYS A 73 -4.48 -1.00 14.46
C LYS A 73 -5.52 -2.03 14.07
N LYS A 74 -6.78 -1.63 13.89
CA LYS A 74 -7.86 -2.53 13.50
C LYS A 74 -7.84 -2.85 12.01
N ILE A 75 -7.15 -2.05 11.21
CA ILE A 75 -7.00 -2.29 9.77
C ILE A 75 -5.65 -2.94 9.51
N ASN A 76 -5.68 -4.07 8.79
CA ASN A 76 -4.49 -4.70 8.25
C ASN A 76 -4.13 -4.02 6.93
N LEU A 77 -2.95 -3.40 6.89
CA LEU A 77 -2.46 -2.72 5.71
C LEU A 77 -1.59 -3.66 4.88
N GLY A 78 -1.80 -3.63 3.58
CA GLY A 78 -1.00 -4.39 2.64
C GLY A 78 -0.51 -3.55 1.48
N ILE A 79 0.52 -4.01 0.83
CA ILE A 79 1.05 -3.44 -0.41
C ILE A 79 1.34 -4.55 -1.40
N MET A 80 1.40 -4.19 -2.68
CA MET A 80 1.67 -5.13 -3.75
C MET A 80 3.03 -4.87 -4.38
N PHE A 81 3.76 -5.94 -4.66
CA PHE A 81 4.99 -5.91 -5.44
C PHE A 81 4.74 -6.57 -6.78
N ASN A 82 5.32 -6.03 -7.84
CA ASN A 82 5.35 -6.71 -9.12
C ASN A 82 6.44 -7.77 -9.12
N ALA A 83 6.10 -8.99 -9.50
CA ALA A 83 7.08 -10.07 -9.62
C ALA A 83 8.19 -9.71 -10.62
N SER A 84 7.83 -9.03 -11.71
CA SER A 84 8.81 -8.56 -12.69
C SER A 84 9.85 -7.62 -12.09
N ASP A 85 9.46 -6.75 -11.16
CA ASP A 85 10.39 -5.87 -10.47
C ASP A 85 11.34 -6.65 -9.56
N LEU A 86 10.81 -7.65 -8.85
CA LEU A 86 11.62 -8.49 -7.99
C LEU A 86 12.68 -9.28 -8.77
N ILE A 87 12.34 -9.70 -9.99
CA ILE A 87 13.27 -10.42 -10.87
C ILE A 87 14.29 -9.46 -11.48
N LYS A 88 13.82 -8.32 -12.00
CA LYS A 88 14.66 -7.35 -12.71
C LYS A 88 15.63 -6.64 -11.78
N TYR A 89 15.20 -6.35 -10.55
CA TYR A 89 15.96 -5.57 -9.58
C TYR A 89 16.35 -6.38 -8.36
N LYS A 90 16.96 -7.53 -8.56
CA LYS A 90 17.36 -8.44 -7.47
C LYS A 90 18.22 -7.73 -6.40
N ASN A 91 19.04 -6.78 -6.81
CA ASN A 91 19.88 -6.01 -5.88
C ASN A 91 19.10 -5.03 -5.01
N LYS A 92 17.79 -4.86 -5.28
CA LYS A 92 16.92 -3.96 -4.50
C LYS A 92 15.92 -4.74 -3.63
N LEU A 93 16.16 -5.99 -3.37
CA LEU A 93 15.29 -6.82 -2.52
C LEU A 93 15.17 -6.28 -1.10
N ASN A 94 16.11 -5.44 -0.65
CA ASN A 94 15.99 -4.79 0.64
C ASN A 94 14.76 -3.87 0.74
N TYR A 95 14.19 -3.41 -0.38
CA TYR A 95 12.93 -2.66 -0.37
C TYR A 95 11.80 -3.52 0.19
N PHE A 96 11.83 -4.80 -0.10
CA PHE A 96 10.87 -5.75 0.46
C PHE A 96 10.98 -5.79 1.98
N ASN A 97 12.21 -5.93 2.48
CA ASN A 97 12.47 -5.96 3.91
C ASN A 97 12.12 -4.65 4.61
N GLN A 98 12.43 -3.51 4.00
CA GLN A 98 12.08 -2.19 4.53
C GLN A 98 10.58 -2.06 4.78
N SER A 99 9.76 -2.60 3.87
CA SER A 99 8.31 -2.54 4.02
C SER A 99 7.85 -3.35 5.24
N ILE A 100 8.45 -4.51 5.48
CA ILE A 100 8.15 -5.33 6.65
C ILE A 100 8.63 -4.64 7.94
N GLU A 101 9.79 -4.01 7.89
CA GLU A 101 10.42 -3.36 9.04
C GLU A 101 9.62 -2.18 9.60
N THR A 102 8.72 -1.59 8.82
CA THR A 102 7.87 -0.50 9.32
C THR A 102 6.93 -0.96 10.42
N LYS A 103 6.68 -2.26 10.54
CA LYS A 103 5.72 -2.87 11.48
C LYS A 103 4.28 -2.37 11.28
N ARG A 104 4.03 -1.57 10.24
CA ARG A 104 2.70 -1.08 9.89
C ARG A 104 2.07 -1.92 8.80
N ILE A 105 2.88 -2.62 8.02
CA ILE A 105 2.43 -3.47 6.92
C ILE A 105 2.22 -4.88 7.46
N ASN A 106 1.00 -5.37 7.32
CA ASN A 106 0.56 -6.66 7.83
C ASN A 106 0.65 -7.77 6.80
N PHE A 107 0.60 -7.41 5.51
CA PHE A 107 0.71 -8.41 4.44
C PHE A 107 1.31 -7.80 3.18
N LEU A 108 1.95 -8.64 2.39
CA LEU A 108 2.50 -8.31 1.08
C LEU A 108 1.91 -9.26 0.06
N ARG A 109 1.52 -8.72 -1.10
CA ARG A 109 1.10 -9.54 -2.22
C ARG A 109 2.03 -9.33 -3.40
N ILE A 110 2.25 -10.40 -4.16
CA ILE A 110 3.13 -10.38 -5.33
C ILE A 110 2.29 -10.75 -6.54
N ALA A 111 2.36 -9.93 -7.56
CA ALA A 111 1.62 -10.15 -8.81
C ALA A 111 2.54 -10.21 -10.01
#